data_2d6a980008060af70f14a1f100b1b52c
#
_entry.id   2d6a980008060af70f14a1f100b1b52c
#
_cell.length_a   1.000
_cell.length_b   1.000
_cell.length_c   1.000
_cell.angle_alpha   90.00
_cell.angle_beta   90.00
_cell.angle_gamma   90.00
#
_symmetry.space_group_name_H-M   'P 1'
#
loop_
_entity.id
_entity.type
_entity.pdbx_description
1 polymer ?
#
loop_
_entity_poly.entity_id
_entity_poly.type
_entity_poly.pdbx_seq_one_letter_code
_entity_poly.pdbx_strand_id
1 'polypeptide(L)'
;MNIHNKCILKKKGLNMNIVIRPFVILLLSTFAVFSLTFNDTEDLVFAEIETGIDVGQKASPFKLLTVDGKEIELGSFAKDKVTLLVFGATWCPSCRHEIPILKEYYSELKDSGLNVLGIDIKESVKKVKSLIDKMQINYPVVLDSSADVARLYKVVGIPLNIILDKNGVIVYKENKPPSKEFLKGLL
;
A
#
# COMPACT_ATOMS: atom_id res chain seq x y z
N MET A 1 -31.98 59.71 1.49
CA MET A 1 -31.68 60.53 0.30
C MET A 1 -31.37 59.54 -0.80
N ASN A 2 -32.42 59.16 -1.57
CA ASN A 2 -32.72 59.55 -2.95
C ASN A 2 -31.48 59.33 -3.87
N ILE A 3 -31.52 58.64 -4.97
CA ILE A 3 -32.45 58.78 -6.11
C ILE A 3 -32.36 57.50 -7.01
N HIS A 4 -33.54 57.06 -7.46
CA HIS A 4 -33.83 56.21 -8.61
C HIS A 4 -33.09 56.62 -9.88
N ASN A 5 -32.72 55.63 -10.71
CA ASN A 5 -32.89 55.81 -12.15
C ASN A 5 -33.23 54.48 -12.83
N LYS A 6 -34.48 54.39 -13.23
CA LYS A 6 -35.03 53.43 -14.20
C LYS A 6 -34.50 53.77 -15.59
N CYS A 7 -33.91 52.85 -16.30
CA CYS A 7 -33.72 52.94 -17.75
C CYS A 7 -34.60 51.89 -18.44
N ILE A 8 -35.66 52.39 -19.06
CA ILE A 8 -36.59 51.62 -19.88
C ILE A 8 -36.00 51.53 -21.28
N LEU A 9 -35.68 50.35 -21.76
CA LEU A 9 -35.38 50.13 -23.20
C LEU A 9 -36.49 49.30 -23.84
N LYS A 10 -37.11 49.93 -24.77
CA LYS A 10 -38.25 49.63 -25.63
C LYS A 10 -37.96 48.39 -26.51
N LYS A 11 -38.77 47.33 -26.39
CA LYS A 11 -38.82 46.21 -27.35
C LYS A 11 -39.23 46.70 -28.72
N LYS A 12 -38.39 46.54 -29.73
CA LYS A 12 -38.80 46.50 -31.14
C LYS A 12 -38.95 45.03 -31.54
N GLY A 13 -40.14 44.65 -31.88
CA GLY A 13 -40.49 43.35 -32.41
C GLY A 13 -39.86 43.13 -33.79
N LEU A 14 -39.20 42.01 -33.98
CA LEU A 14 -38.82 41.50 -35.27
C LEU A 14 -39.55 40.16 -35.44
N ASN A 15 -40.59 40.24 -36.26
CA ASN A 15 -41.40 39.09 -36.66
C ASN A 15 -40.67 38.42 -37.82
N MET A 16 -39.95 37.35 -37.53
CA MET A 16 -39.26 36.55 -38.57
C MET A 16 -39.94 35.20 -38.62
N ASN A 17 -40.86 35.07 -39.54
CA ASN A 17 -41.46 33.79 -39.94
C ASN A 17 -40.40 32.91 -40.59
N ILE A 18 -39.73 32.08 -39.79
CA ILE A 18 -38.82 31.05 -40.31
C ILE A 18 -39.71 29.87 -40.69
N VAL A 19 -39.94 29.72 -41.96
CA VAL A 19 -40.48 28.47 -42.54
C VAL A 19 -39.37 27.46 -42.52
N ILE A 20 -39.28 26.72 -41.43
CA ILE A 20 -38.32 25.60 -41.32
C ILE A 20 -38.85 24.46 -42.19
N ARG A 21 -38.16 24.18 -43.29
CA ARG A 21 -38.49 23.04 -44.19
C ARG A 21 -38.40 21.74 -43.37
N PRO A 22 -39.32 20.77 -43.55
CA PRO A 22 -39.38 19.52 -42.77
C PRO A 22 -38.10 18.66 -42.85
N PHE A 23 -37.27 18.89 -43.86
CA PHE A 23 -35.99 18.18 -44.03
C PHE A 23 -34.93 18.53 -43.02
N VAL A 24 -34.95 19.73 -42.42
CA VAL A 24 -33.96 20.13 -41.41
C VAL A 24 -34.29 19.52 -40.04
N ILE A 25 -35.56 19.31 -39.73
CA ILE A 25 -36.01 18.67 -38.50
C ILE A 25 -35.63 17.19 -38.46
N LEU A 26 -35.67 16.49 -39.61
CA LEU A 26 -35.32 15.07 -39.69
C LEU A 26 -33.81 14.85 -39.46
N LEU A 27 -32.95 15.73 -39.96
CA LEU A 27 -31.48 15.65 -39.75
C LEU A 27 -31.06 15.97 -38.33
N LEU A 28 -31.76 16.87 -37.61
CA LEU A 28 -31.46 17.19 -36.23
C LEU A 28 -31.94 16.10 -35.26
N SER A 29 -33.02 15.37 -35.58
CA SER A 29 -33.50 14.26 -34.74
C SER A 29 -32.58 13.03 -34.81
N THR A 30 -31.95 12.74 -35.92
CA THR A 30 -31.01 11.61 -36.03
C THR A 30 -29.67 11.89 -35.35
N PHE A 31 -29.24 13.16 -35.32
CA PHE A 31 -28.00 13.55 -34.61
C PHE A 31 -28.18 13.56 -33.11
N ALA A 32 -29.37 13.92 -32.60
CA ALA A 32 -29.66 13.92 -31.17
C ALA A 32 -29.77 12.49 -30.60
N VAL A 33 -30.26 11.51 -31.38
CA VAL A 33 -30.33 10.11 -30.92
C VAL A 33 -28.96 9.43 -30.93
N PHE A 34 -28.06 9.83 -31.87
CA PHE A 34 -26.70 9.28 -31.91
C PHE A 34 -25.82 9.77 -30.74
N SER A 35 -26.11 10.96 -30.20
CA SER A 35 -25.36 11.51 -29.06
C SER A 35 -25.74 10.91 -27.71
N LEU A 36 -26.84 10.14 -27.63
CA LEU A 36 -27.31 9.54 -26.35
C LEU A 36 -26.84 8.10 -26.13
N THR A 37 -26.13 7.50 -27.11
CA THR A 37 -25.70 6.11 -27.02
C THR A 37 -24.21 5.91 -26.73
N PHE A 38 -23.45 6.97 -26.45
CA PHE A 38 -22.00 6.90 -26.25
C PHE A 38 -21.54 7.39 -24.86
N ASN A 39 -22.33 7.20 -23.82
CA ASN A 39 -21.92 7.56 -22.45
C ASN A 39 -21.98 6.42 -21.44
N ASP A 40 -21.87 5.16 -21.91
CA ASP A 40 -21.55 4.05 -21.01
C ASP A 40 -20.13 3.55 -21.33
N THR A 41 -19.13 4.41 -21.19
CA THR A 41 -17.83 3.94 -20.78
C THR A 41 -17.99 3.60 -19.31
N GLU A 42 -18.23 2.34 -19.01
CA GLU A 42 -17.93 1.80 -17.70
C GLU A 42 -16.43 2.09 -17.48
N ASP A 43 -16.13 3.18 -16.78
CA ASP A 43 -14.85 3.38 -16.14
C ASP A 43 -14.71 2.22 -15.18
N LEU A 44 -14.04 1.15 -15.64
CA LEU A 44 -13.47 0.15 -14.76
C LEU A 44 -12.42 0.90 -13.94
N VAL A 45 -12.88 1.56 -12.88
CA VAL A 45 -12.04 2.12 -11.85
C VAL A 45 -11.37 0.92 -11.19
N PHE A 46 -10.21 0.53 -11.74
CA PHE A 46 -9.29 -0.30 -10.98
C PHE A 46 -8.96 0.51 -9.73
N ALA A 47 -9.58 0.16 -8.61
CA ALA A 47 -9.25 0.76 -7.33
C ALA A 47 -7.75 0.54 -7.11
N GLU A 48 -6.95 1.59 -7.27
CA GLU A 48 -5.52 1.54 -7.00
C GLU A 48 -5.36 1.22 -5.52
N ILE A 49 -4.62 0.16 -5.21
CA ILE A 49 -4.41 -0.26 -3.82
C ILE A 49 -3.62 0.85 -3.13
N GLU A 50 -4.24 1.50 -2.15
CA GLU A 50 -3.60 2.58 -1.39
C GLU A 50 -2.35 2.09 -0.66
N THR A 51 -1.32 2.94 -0.63
CA THR A 51 -0.12 2.69 0.16
C THR A 51 -0.39 3.05 1.63
N GLY A 52 -0.03 2.15 2.52
CA GLY A 52 -0.28 2.35 3.95
C GLY A 52 0.35 1.27 4.82
N ILE A 53 -0.25 1.04 5.97
CA ILE A 53 0.29 0.15 7.01
C ILE A 53 -0.75 -0.87 7.52
N ASP A 54 -1.94 -0.86 6.97
CA ASP A 54 -3.03 -1.72 7.43
C ASP A 54 -3.29 -2.86 6.42
N VAL A 55 -3.95 -3.91 6.88
CA VAL A 55 -4.29 -5.06 6.03
C VAL A 55 -5.13 -4.60 4.84
N GLY A 56 -4.78 -5.06 3.64
CA GLY A 56 -5.37 -4.65 2.37
C GLY A 56 -4.65 -3.49 1.67
N GLN A 57 -3.73 -2.80 2.33
CA GLN A 57 -2.94 -1.72 1.74
C GLN A 57 -1.58 -2.23 1.23
N LYS A 58 -1.02 -1.56 0.25
CA LYS A 58 0.37 -1.77 -0.17
C LYS A 58 1.29 -1.22 0.91
N ALA A 59 2.24 -2.02 1.36
CA ALA A 59 3.13 -1.65 2.46
C ALA A 59 3.89 -0.35 2.19
N SER A 60 3.89 0.56 3.17
CA SER A 60 4.65 1.81 3.12
C SER A 60 6.14 1.52 2.92
N PRO A 61 6.81 2.16 1.93
CA PRO A 61 8.21 1.89 1.62
C PRO A 61 9.14 2.37 2.74
N PHE A 62 10.26 1.66 2.90
CA PHE A 62 11.37 2.10 3.75
C PHE A 62 12.70 1.56 3.23
N LYS A 63 13.79 2.16 3.75
CA LYS A 63 15.17 1.70 3.54
C LYS A 63 15.88 1.68 4.88
N LEU A 64 16.55 0.56 5.18
CA LEU A 64 17.32 0.39 6.40
C LEU A 64 18.63 -0.36 6.10
N LEU A 65 19.60 -0.24 7.00
CA LEU A 65 20.88 -0.94 6.89
C LEU A 65 20.87 -2.23 7.72
N THR A 66 21.48 -3.28 7.19
CA THR A 66 21.83 -4.47 7.96
C THR A 66 22.97 -4.18 8.95
N VAL A 67 23.22 -5.13 9.88
CA VAL A 67 24.37 -5.05 10.78
C VAL A 67 25.72 -4.97 10.07
N ASP A 68 25.82 -5.41 8.83
CA ASP A 68 27.02 -5.37 7.99
C ASP A 68 27.05 -4.15 7.05
N GLY A 69 26.10 -3.21 7.21
CA GLY A 69 26.04 -1.96 6.45
C GLY A 69 25.44 -2.06 5.05
N LYS A 70 24.86 -3.22 4.67
CA LYS A 70 24.17 -3.38 3.39
C LYS A 70 22.78 -2.72 3.47
N GLU A 71 22.42 -1.90 2.49
CA GLU A 71 21.07 -1.32 2.40
C GLU A 71 20.05 -2.37 1.92
N ILE A 72 18.92 -2.42 2.60
CA ILE A 72 17.71 -3.13 2.17
C ILE A 72 16.59 -2.11 1.98
N GLU A 73 16.07 -2.05 0.76
CA GLU A 73 14.87 -1.32 0.40
C GLU A 73 13.70 -2.30 0.31
N LEU A 74 12.60 -2.02 1.03
CA LEU A 74 11.47 -2.96 1.11
C LEU A 74 10.91 -3.35 -0.26
N GLY A 75 10.71 -2.38 -1.16
CA GLY A 75 10.11 -2.64 -2.46
C GLY A 75 10.90 -3.64 -3.31
N SER A 76 12.23 -3.49 -3.34
CA SER A 76 13.13 -4.39 -4.06
C SER A 76 13.28 -5.74 -3.36
N PHE A 77 13.30 -5.74 -2.03
CA PHE A 77 13.44 -6.95 -1.21
C PHE A 77 12.20 -7.85 -1.28
N ALA A 78 11.00 -7.26 -1.28
CA ALA A 78 9.73 -7.97 -1.28
C ALA A 78 9.22 -8.31 -2.70
N LYS A 79 9.91 -7.84 -3.75
CA LYS A 79 9.45 -8.03 -5.13
C LYS A 79 9.24 -9.49 -5.48
N ASP A 80 8.03 -9.82 -5.94
CA ASP A 80 7.61 -11.16 -6.38
C ASP A 80 7.76 -12.26 -5.29
N LYS A 81 7.78 -11.85 -4.01
CA LYS A 81 7.95 -12.76 -2.87
C LYS A 81 6.95 -12.47 -1.76
N VAL A 82 6.49 -13.53 -1.11
CA VAL A 82 5.82 -13.41 0.18
C VAL A 82 6.87 -12.98 1.21
N THR A 83 6.63 -11.86 1.91
CA THR A 83 7.64 -11.29 2.81
C THR A 83 7.07 -11.13 4.22
N LEU A 84 7.72 -11.77 5.18
CA LEU A 84 7.42 -11.64 6.60
C LEU A 84 8.36 -10.60 7.24
N LEU A 85 7.80 -9.46 7.62
CA LEU A 85 8.48 -8.41 8.39
C LEU A 85 8.25 -8.68 9.88
N VAL A 86 9.32 -8.67 10.67
CA VAL A 86 9.25 -8.94 12.11
C VAL A 86 9.92 -7.81 12.88
N PHE A 87 9.12 -6.95 13.49
CA PHE A 87 9.60 -5.88 14.35
C PHE A 87 9.90 -6.44 15.75
N GLY A 88 11.09 -6.16 16.25
CA GLY A 88 11.51 -6.66 17.56
C GLY A 88 12.68 -5.89 18.16
N ALA A 89 13.21 -6.43 19.28
CA ALA A 89 14.40 -5.94 19.94
C ALA A 89 15.11 -7.06 20.68
N THR A 90 16.42 -6.94 20.91
CA THR A 90 17.23 -7.99 21.54
C THR A 90 16.84 -8.27 23.01
N TRP A 91 16.30 -7.27 23.71
CA TRP A 91 15.86 -7.38 25.10
C TRP A 91 14.45 -7.97 25.26
N CYS A 92 13.68 -8.13 24.17
CA CYS A 92 12.30 -8.61 24.19
C CYS A 92 12.25 -10.16 24.32
N PRO A 93 11.73 -10.74 25.41
CA PRO A 93 11.70 -12.20 25.58
C PRO A 93 10.84 -12.91 24.53
N SER A 94 9.64 -12.37 24.24
CA SER A 94 8.72 -12.94 23.25
C SER A 94 9.33 -12.91 21.83
N CYS A 95 10.05 -11.82 21.47
CA CYS A 95 10.75 -11.73 20.20
C CYS A 95 11.81 -12.84 20.07
N ARG A 96 12.58 -13.08 21.13
CA ARG A 96 13.57 -14.17 21.13
C ARG A 96 12.93 -15.56 21.04
N HIS A 97 11.73 -15.72 21.59
CA HIS A 97 10.96 -16.98 21.49
C HIS A 97 10.53 -17.30 20.07
N GLU A 98 10.27 -16.26 19.25
CA GLU A 98 9.90 -16.46 17.85
C GLU A 98 11.07 -16.79 16.94
N ILE A 99 12.31 -16.42 17.28
CA ILE A 99 13.49 -16.62 16.41
C ILE A 99 13.62 -18.07 15.90
N PRO A 100 13.51 -19.13 16.72
CA PRO A 100 13.59 -20.51 16.21
C PRO A 100 12.52 -20.82 15.16
N ILE A 101 11.30 -20.34 15.35
CA ILE A 101 10.17 -20.52 14.44
C ILE A 101 10.47 -19.83 13.10
N LEU A 102 10.93 -18.58 13.15
CA LEU A 102 11.27 -17.80 11.96
C LEU A 102 12.44 -18.41 11.18
N LYS A 103 13.43 -18.94 11.89
CA LYS A 103 14.56 -19.66 11.28
C LYS A 103 14.11 -20.90 10.53
N GLU A 104 13.19 -21.66 11.11
CA GLU A 104 12.59 -22.85 10.49
C GLU A 104 11.81 -22.42 9.23
N TYR A 105 10.93 -21.44 9.33
CA TYR A 105 10.16 -20.92 8.19
C TYR A 105 11.07 -20.50 7.04
N TYR A 106 12.10 -19.70 7.35
CA TYR A 106 13.03 -19.24 6.35
C TYR A 106 13.81 -20.39 5.72
N SER A 107 14.32 -21.35 6.52
CA SER A 107 15.06 -22.51 6.01
C SER A 107 14.24 -23.38 5.06
N GLU A 108 12.96 -23.60 5.40
CA GLU A 108 12.11 -24.50 4.63
C GLU A 108 11.44 -23.85 3.42
N LEU A 109 11.11 -22.54 3.51
CA LEU A 109 10.22 -21.89 2.54
C LEU A 109 10.90 -20.84 1.67
N LYS A 110 12.16 -20.47 1.91
CA LYS A 110 12.89 -19.45 1.12
C LYS A 110 12.95 -19.79 -0.36
N ASP A 111 13.19 -21.07 -0.69
CA ASP A 111 13.30 -21.53 -2.07
C ASP A 111 11.92 -21.62 -2.76
N SER A 112 10.84 -21.65 -1.97
CA SER A 112 9.46 -21.56 -2.44
C SER A 112 8.95 -20.11 -2.56
N GLY A 113 9.79 -19.10 -2.22
CA GLY A 113 9.45 -17.70 -2.39
C GLY A 113 9.15 -16.93 -1.11
N LEU A 114 9.48 -17.46 0.09
CA LEU A 114 9.39 -16.73 1.34
C LEU A 114 10.63 -15.87 1.59
N ASN A 115 10.44 -14.60 1.87
CA ASN A 115 11.42 -13.75 2.53
C ASN A 115 11.05 -13.54 4.01
N VAL A 116 12.05 -13.43 4.87
CA VAL A 116 11.92 -12.99 6.26
C VAL A 116 12.87 -11.82 6.49
N LEU A 117 12.40 -10.74 7.09
CA LEU A 117 13.19 -9.57 7.43
C LEU A 117 12.95 -9.19 8.90
N GLY A 118 13.96 -9.38 9.75
CA GLY A 118 13.96 -8.86 11.11
C GLY A 118 14.23 -7.35 11.09
N ILE A 119 13.48 -6.57 11.86
CA ILE A 119 13.63 -5.11 12.01
C ILE A 119 13.86 -4.85 13.50
N ASP A 120 15.11 -4.58 13.85
CA ASP A 120 15.50 -4.30 15.23
C ASP A 120 15.33 -2.81 15.55
N ILE A 121 14.62 -2.51 16.65
CA ILE A 121 14.19 -1.15 16.99
C ILE A 121 15.10 -0.57 18.08
N LYS A 122 15.72 0.57 17.80
CA LYS A 122 16.48 1.41 18.76
C LYS A 122 17.65 0.72 19.45
N GLU A 123 18.36 -0.17 18.77
CA GLU A 123 19.52 -0.82 19.34
C GLU A 123 20.80 -0.59 18.52
N SER A 124 21.94 -0.82 19.17
CA SER A 124 23.23 -0.67 18.51
C SER A 124 23.57 -1.90 17.68
N VAL A 125 24.31 -1.69 16.57
CA VAL A 125 24.87 -2.76 15.71
C VAL A 125 25.49 -3.89 16.56
N LYS A 126 26.28 -3.53 17.60
CA LYS A 126 26.98 -4.51 18.45
C LYS A 126 26.01 -5.45 19.17
N LYS A 127 24.90 -4.93 19.72
CA LYS A 127 23.91 -5.74 20.45
C LYS A 127 23.18 -6.67 19.49
N VAL A 128 22.73 -6.13 18.36
CA VAL A 128 21.98 -6.92 17.36
C VAL A 128 22.86 -7.99 16.76
N LYS A 129 24.10 -7.67 16.38
CA LYS A 129 25.07 -8.65 15.88
C LYS A 129 25.33 -9.77 16.90
N SER A 130 25.50 -9.44 18.18
CA SER A 130 25.66 -10.43 19.25
C SER A 130 24.44 -11.38 19.37
N LEU A 131 23.22 -10.87 19.19
CA LEU A 131 22.01 -11.71 19.17
C LEU A 131 21.99 -12.62 17.93
N ILE A 132 22.29 -12.08 16.74
CA ILE A 132 22.35 -12.82 15.48
C ILE A 132 23.31 -14.00 15.63
N ASP A 133 24.53 -13.73 16.11
CA ASP A 133 25.57 -14.74 16.31
C ASP A 133 25.14 -15.80 17.36
N LYS A 134 24.63 -15.34 18.50
CA LYS A 134 24.20 -16.24 19.59
C LYS A 134 23.03 -17.13 19.22
N MET A 135 22.04 -16.60 18.50
CA MET A 135 20.83 -17.34 18.11
C MET A 135 20.99 -17.98 16.70
N GLN A 136 22.13 -17.73 16.04
CA GLN A 136 22.39 -18.21 14.68
C GLN A 136 21.25 -17.86 13.72
N ILE A 137 20.84 -16.58 13.72
CA ILE A 137 19.78 -16.09 12.85
C ILE A 137 20.23 -16.21 11.38
N ASN A 138 19.44 -16.89 10.58
CA ASN A 138 19.76 -17.25 9.19
C ASN A 138 19.03 -16.38 8.15
N TYR A 139 18.26 -15.41 8.58
CA TYR A 139 17.55 -14.43 7.73
C TYR A 139 18.12 -13.03 7.95
N PRO A 140 17.93 -12.09 7.00
CA PRO A 140 18.38 -10.70 7.14
C PRO A 140 17.76 -9.99 8.34
N VAL A 141 18.60 -9.17 9.02
CA VAL A 141 18.16 -8.28 10.09
C VAL A 141 18.66 -6.87 9.78
N VAL A 142 17.75 -5.89 9.80
CA VAL A 142 18.02 -4.46 9.60
C VAL A 142 17.79 -3.67 10.89
N LEU A 143 18.42 -2.49 10.96
CA LEU A 143 18.46 -1.65 12.14
C LEU A 143 17.59 -0.40 11.93
N ASP A 144 16.50 -0.30 12.64
CA ASP A 144 15.70 0.92 12.78
C ASP A 144 16.17 1.73 13.99
N SER A 145 17.41 2.24 13.93
CA SER A 145 18.09 2.88 15.05
C SER A 145 17.37 4.12 15.59
N SER A 146 16.64 4.84 14.75
CA SER A 146 15.83 6.02 15.11
C SER A 146 14.37 5.66 15.45
N ALA A 147 13.96 4.42 15.21
CA ALA A 147 12.57 3.96 15.27
C ALA A 147 11.63 4.72 14.29
N ASP A 148 12.15 5.20 13.16
CA ASP A 148 11.33 5.89 12.16
C ASP A 148 10.38 4.94 11.45
N VAL A 149 10.84 3.76 11.10
CA VAL A 149 10.04 2.72 10.47
C VAL A 149 9.04 2.14 11.46
N ALA A 150 9.45 1.90 12.71
CA ALA A 150 8.54 1.48 13.77
C ALA A 150 7.40 2.49 14.00
N ARG A 151 7.71 3.79 14.00
CA ARG A 151 6.69 4.86 14.07
C ARG A 151 5.80 4.89 12.83
N LEU A 152 6.38 4.78 11.63
CA LEU A 152 5.62 4.73 10.37
C LEU A 152 4.59 3.60 10.40
N TYR A 153 4.99 2.39 10.84
CA TYR A 153 4.13 1.21 10.93
C TYR A 153 3.25 1.16 12.18
N LYS A 154 3.29 2.22 13.03
CA LYS A 154 2.55 2.35 14.28
C LYS A 154 2.77 1.14 15.21
N VAL A 155 4.04 0.72 15.36
CA VAL A 155 4.40 -0.38 16.26
C VAL A 155 4.20 0.04 17.71
N VAL A 156 3.15 -0.44 18.35
CA VAL A 156 2.81 -0.16 19.76
C VAL A 156 3.22 -1.28 20.70
N GLY A 157 3.56 -2.45 20.18
CA GLY A 157 4.02 -3.62 20.92
C GLY A 157 4.87 -4.53 20.05
N ILE A 158 5.81 -5.23 20.66
CA ILE A 158 6.68 -6.20 20.00
C ILE A 158 6.62 -7.58 20.67
N PRO A 159 6.75 -8.67 19.89
CA PRO A 159 6.97 -8.65 18.44
C PRO A 159 5.75 -8.17 17.67
N LEU A 160 5.94 -7.55 16.49
CA LEU A 160 4.88 -7.32 15.51
C LEU A 160 5.28 -8.01 14.23
N ASN A 161 4.42 -8.89 13.74
CA ASN A 161 4.59 -9.66 12.51
C ASN A 161 3.66 -9.11 11.43
N ILE A 162 4.21 -8.75 10.26
CA ILE A 162 3.47 -8.27 9.10
C ILE A 162 3.83 -9.12 7.90
N ILE A 163 2.84 -9.65 7.19
CA ILE A 163 3.08 -10.39 5.95
C ILE A 163 2.62 -9.57 4.76
N LEU A 164 3.50 -9.50 3.79
CA LEU A 164 3.23 -8.96 2.46
C LEU A 164 3.05 -10.11 1.48
N ASP A 165 2.02 -10.05 0.65
CA ASP A 165 1.89 -10.93 -0.50
C ASP A 165 2.92 -10.60 -1.61
N LYS A 166 2.89 -11.32 -2.73
CA LYS A 166 3.80 -11.13 -3.88
C LYS A 166 3.65 -9.75 -4.56
N ASN A 167 2.54 -9.05 -4.31
CA ASN A 167 2.28 -7.70 -4.82
C ASN A 167 2.69 -6.60 -3.82
N GLY A 168 3.18 -7.00 -2.63
CA GLY A 168 3.53 -6.08 -1.55
C GLY A 168 2.35 -5.58 -0.74
N VAL A 169 1.18 -6.24 -0.84
CA VAL A 169 -0.02 -5.92 -0.06
C VAL A 169 0.06 -6.61 1.30
N ILE A 170 -0.26 -5.88 2.36
CA ILE A 170 -0.31 -6.42 3.72
C ILE A 170 -1.53 -7.35 3.85
N VAL A 171 -1.27 -8.62 4.16
CA VAL A 171 -2.30 -9.65 4.32
C VAL A 171 -2.39 -10.19 5.76
N TYR A 172 -1.45 -9.80 6.62
CA TYR A 172 -1.39 -10.17 8.03
C TYR A 172 -0.67 -9.10 8.85
N LYS A 173 -1.17 -8.79 10.07
CA LYS A 173 -0.53 -7.84 10.99
C LYS A 173 -0.92 -8.17 12.42
N GLU A 174 -0.07 -8.90 13.16
CA GLU A 174 -0.36 -9.42 14.50
C GLU A 174 0.88 -9.47 15.40
N ASN A 175 0.68 -9.51 16.71
CA ASN A 175 1.76 -9.67 17.70
C ASN A 175 2.14 -11.13 17.97
N LYS A 176 1.88 -12.01 17.04
CA LYS A 176 2.27 -13.43 17.07
C LYS A 176 2.72 -13.87 15.67
N PRO A 177 3.57 -14.90 15.57
CA PRO A 177 3.97 -15.41 14.26
C PRO A 177 2.77 -16.05 13.55
N PRO A 178 2.71 -15.97 12.21
CA PRO A 178 1.69 -16.68 11.43
C PRO A 178 1.87 -18.19 11.55
N SER A 179 0.83 -18.96 11.25
CA SER A 179 1.01 -20.42 11.12
C SER A 179 1.79 -20.76 9.83
N LYS A 180 2.50 -21.88 9.85
CA LYS A 180 3.24 -22.37 8.66
C LYS A 180 2.28 -22.65 7.49
N GLU A 181 1.09 -23.16 7.78
CA GLU A 181 0.05 -23.46 6.81
C GLU A 181 -0.44 -22.19 6.12
N PHE A 182 -0.62 -21.11 6.89
CA PHE A 182 -1.01 -19.81 6.33
C PHE A 182 0.07 -19.30 5.36
N LEU A 183 1.35 -19.35 5.75
CA LEU A 183 2.47 -18.97 4.86
C LEU A 183 2.50 -19.80 3.59
N LYS A 184 2.34 -21.13 3.70
CA LYS A 184 2.31 -22.03 2.53
C LYS A 184 1.16 -21.72 1.57
N GLY A 185 0.02 -21.26 2.10
CA GLY A 185 -1.11 -20.87 1.28
C GLY A 185 -0.91 -19.59 0.45
N LEU A 186 0.10 -18.79 0.78
CA LEU A 186 0.46 -17.55 0.06
C LEU A 186 1.56 -17.77 -0.99
N LEU A 187 2.36 -18.83 -0.89
CA LEU A 187 3.50 -19.15 -1.75
C LEU A 187 3.08 -19.78 -3.06
#